data_29b77996dbae9bf1a8f406824243cd5f
#
_entry.id   29b77996dbae9bf1a8f406824243cd5f
#
_cell.length_a   1.000
_cell.length_b   1.000
_cell.length_c   1.000
_cell.angle_alpha   90.00
_cell.angle_beta   90.00
_cell.angle_gamma   90.00
#
_symmetry.space_group_name_H-M   'P 1'
#
loop_
_entity.id
_entity.type
_entity.pdbx_description
1 polymer ?
#
loop_
_entity_poly.entity_id
_entity_poly.type
_entity_poly.pdbx_seq_one_letter_code
_entity_poly.pdbx_strand_id
1 'polypeptide(L)'
;EIASCLVDGQPAEAFIPADWTGNHKVEIVMKGEHKPSSINIVGYIPAPKTPELSLNNGKLQWKAIEGAVKYQLLKDGKIATEVSSCEIEAPGYGEYQVIAVDAKGVRSFASEPLRHYAETSIQSVAVDKWLDKTMGDQVKVKVNVPATGWYVIDWEYANGNGEVEQRNHCANRLLYVDGKNVGPNVFPQRGLDDWKNYGWSNPVKVFLKKGSHQIALRYTEANININIDLDKAHVKSLRLTCLP
;
A
#
# COMPACT_ATOMS: atom_id res chain seq x y z
N GLU A 1 16.91 27.93 -2.38
CA GLU A 1 16.97 28.85 -3.53
C GLU A 1 18.43 29.10 -3.91
N ILE A 2 18.78 29.08 -5.21
CA ILE A 2 20.14 29.34 -5.69
C ILE A 2 20.40 30.84 -5.69
N ALA A 3 21.52 31.27 -5.12
CA ALA A 3 21.98 32.66 -5.15
C ALA A 3 22.78 32.95 -6.42
N SER A 4 23.68 32.04 -6.80
CA SER A 4 24.45 32.12 -8.04
C SER A 4 24.88 30.74 -8.52
N CYS A 5 25.07 30.61 -9.81
CA CYS A 5 25.69 29.45 -10.44
C CYS A 5 26.82 29.93 -11.35
N LEU A 6 27.99 29.33 -11.21
CA LEU A 6 29.13 29.56 -12.07
C LEU A 6 29.54 28.25 -12.74
N VAL A 7 29.88 28.32 -14.02
CA VAL A 7 30.48 27.19 -14.74
C VAL A 7 31.80 27.65 -15.29
N ASP A 8 32.88 26.96 -14.95
CA ASP A 8 34.25 27.32 -15.30
C ASP A 8 34.58 28.78 -14.97
N GLY A 9 34.02 29.28 -13.84
CA GLY A 9 34.20 30.63 -13.34
C GLY A 9 33.34 31.69 -14.04
N GLN A 10 32.47 31.33 -14.98
CA GLN A 10 31.55 32.24 -15.65
C GLN A 10 30.11 32.07 -15.13
N PRO A 11 29.34 33.18 -14.96
CA PRO A 11 27.93 33.09 -14.60
C PRO A 11 27.15 32.26 -15.62
N ALA A 12 26.34 31.33 -15.10
CA ALA A 12 25.50 30.41 -15.89
C ALA A 12 24.13 30.22 -15.26
N GLU A 13 23.16 29.80 -16.05
CA GLU A 13 21.92 29.28 -15.52
C GLU A 13 22.17 27.97 -14.75
N ALA A 14 21.35 27.67 -13.75
CA ALA A 14 21.45 26.42 -12.96
C ALA A 14 20.95 25.23 -13.77
N PHE A 15 21.49 25.03 -14.94
CA PHE A 15 21.16 23.98 -15.90
C PHE A 15 22.43 23.49 -16.59
N ILE A 16 22.63 22.19 -16.65
CA ILE A 16 23.75 21.54 -17.35
C ILE A 16 23.17 20.86 -18.60
N PRO A 17 23.54 21.34 -19.82
CA PRO A 17 23.11 20.70 -21.06
C PRO A 17 23.60 19.26 -21.17
N ALA A 18 22.74 18.35 -21.67
CA ALA A 18 23.05 16.93 -21.77
C ALA A 18 24.14 16.60 -22.82
N ASP A 19 24.44 17.52 -23.71
CA ASP A 19 25.44 17.41 -24.77
C ASP A 19 26.82 17.92 -24.36
N TRP A 20 26.99 18.43 -23.13
CA TRP A 20 28.29 18.85 -22.63
C TRP A 20 29.23 17.66 -22.49
N THR A 21 30.46 17.83 -22.93
CA THR A 21 31.53 16.84 -22.86
C THR A 21 32.77 17.45 -22.22
N GLY A 22 33.55 16.61 -21.50
CA GLY A 22 34.76 17.07 -20.82
C GLY A 22 34.55 17.28 -19.31
N ASN A 23 35.54 17.92 -18.67
CA ASN A 23 35.50 18.24 -17.25
C ASN A 23 35.14 19.70 -17.07
N HIS A 24 34.06 19.99 -16.40
CA HIS A 24 33.61 21.34 -16.06
C HIS A 24 33.55 21.53 -14.56
N LYS A 25 33.93 22.69 -14.06
CA LYS A 25 33.78 23.08 -12.66
C LYS A 25 32.47 23.85 -12.51
N VAL A 26 31.53 23.26 -11.78
CA VAL A 26 30.26 23.92 -11.43
C VAL A 26 30.32 24.36 -9.98
N GLU A 27 30.05 25.65 -9.72
CA GLU A 27 29.98 26.23 -8.39
C GLU A 27 28.58 26.81 -8.16
N ILE A 28 27.87 26.31 -7.20
CA ILE A 28 26.51 26.74 -6.86
C ILE A 28 26.52 27.34 -5.46
N VAL A 29 26.12 28.58 -5.34
CA VAL A 29 25.93 29.27 -4.06
C VAL A 29 24.43 29.28 -3.74
N MET A 30 24.08 28.81 -2.57
CA MET A 30 22.70 28.80 -2.10
C MET A 30 22.36 30.08 -1.35
N LYS A 31 21.13 30.61 -1.51
CA LYS A 31 20.63 31.70 -0.67
C LYS A 31 20.35 31.18 0.73
N GLY A 32 20.64 31.98 1.72
CA GLY A 32 20.37 31.71 3.13
C GLY A 32 21.63 31.58 3.96
N GLU A 33 21.50 31.82 5.25
CA GLU A 33 22.58 31.62 6.20
C GLU A 33 22.74 30.12 6.49
N HIS A 34 23.98 29.64 6.51
CA HIS A 34 24.29 28.31 6.99
C HIS A 34 23.93 28.24 8.48
N LYS A 35 22.76 27.68 8.79
CA LYS A 35 22.42 27.36 10.18
C LYS A 35 23.18 26.10 10.53
N PRO A 36 24.11 26.12 11.52
CA PRO A 36 24.70 24.90 12.00
C PRO A 36 23.56 23.98 12.49
N SER A 37 23.29 22.91 11.76
CA SER A 37 22.33 21.91 12.19
C SER A 37 23.02 21.06 13.25
N SER A 38 22.58 21.17 14.50
CA SER A 38 22.86 20.13 15.47
C SER A 38 22.17 18.84 14.97
N ILE A 39 22.92 17.76 14.88
CA ILE A 39 22.31 16.44 14.63
C ILE A 39 21.37 16.17 15.80
N ASN A 40 20.08 16.09 15.52
CA ASN A 40 19.10 15.74 16.54
C ASN A 40 19.20 14.22 16.79
N ILE A 41 19.94 13.85 17.82
CA ILE A 41 20.04 12.45 18.25
C ILE A 41 18.80 12.16 19.11
N VAL A 42 17.82 11.49 18.53
CA VAL A 42 16.68 10.95 19.29
C VAL A 42 17.01 9.53 19.72
N GLY A 43 16.84 9.24 21.01
CA GLY A 43 16.94 7.88 21.53
C GLY A 43 15.86 6.99 20.86
N TYR A 44 16.19 5.72 20.66
CA TYR A 44 15.23 4.74 20.19
C TYR A 44 14.08 4.61 21.19
N ILE A 45 12.86 4.89 20.75
CA ILE A 45 11.64 4.69 21.51
C ILE A 45 10.89 3.55 20.82
N PRO A 46 10.82 2.34 21.43
CA PRO A 46 10.11 1.23 20.82
C PRO A 46 8.62 1.56 20.74
N ALA A 47 8.04 1.42 19.58
CA ALA A 47 6.60 1.53 19.37
C ALA A 47 5.89 0.28 19.93
N PRO A 48 4.64 0.41 20.43
CA PRO A 48 3.80 -0.74 20.75
C PRO A 48 3.67 -1.69 19.55
N LYS A 49 3.41 -2.97 19.82
CA LYS A 49 3.11 -3.93 18.75
C LYS A 49 1.86 -3.52 18.00
N THR A 50 1.84 -3.81 16.69
CA THR A 50 0.67 -3.59 15.85
C THR A 50 -0.47 -4.50 16.28
N PRO A 51 -1.68 -3.98 16.53
CA PRO A 51 -2.84 -4.81 16.83
C PRO A 51 -3.29 -5.65 15.62
N GLU A 52 -3.91 -6.80 15.89
CA GLU A 52 -4.57 -7.62 14.87
C GLU A 52 -6.09 -7.42 15.00
N LEU A 53 -6.69 -6.77 13.99
CA LEU A 53 -8.11 -6.43 13.99
C LEU A 53 -8.95 -7.56 13.40
N SER A 54 -10.05 -7.90 14.07
CA SER A 54 -11.07 -8.85 13.61
C SER A 54 -12.47 -8.26 13.72
N LEU A 55 -13.41 -8.82 12.97
CA LEU A 55 -14.83 -8.46 13.03
C LEU A 55 -15.66 -9.70 13.38
N ASN A 56 -16.38 -9.64 14.49
CA ASN A 56 -17.25 -10.70 14.95
C ASN A 56 -18.61 -10.13 15.35
N ASN A 57 -19.67 -10.57 14.73
CA ASN A 57 -21.05 -10.14 15.01
C ASN A 57 -21.22 -8.61 15.05
N GLY A 58 -20.62 -7.91 14.10
CA GLY A 58 -20.70 -6.43 14.03
C GLY A 58 -19.74 -5.70 14.97
N LYS A 59 -18.97 -6.41 15.80
CA LYS A 59 -17.97 -5.82 16.69
C LYS A 59 -16.57 -5.97 16.12
N LEU A 60 -15.84 -4.87 16.11
CA LEU A 60 -14.41 -4.81 15.88
C LEU A 60 -13.69 -5.20 17.16
N GLN A 61 -12.78 -6.17 17.09
CA GLN A 61 -12.09 -6.75 18.24
C GLN A 61 -10.61 -6.95 17.95
N TRP A 62 -9.79 -6.80 18.98
CA TRP A 62 -8.34 -7.07 18.96
C TRP A 62 -7.83 -7.52 20.31
N LYS A 63 -6.66 -8.12 20.34
CA LYS A 63 -6.00 -8.48 21.61
C LYS A 63 -5.37 -7.25 22.24
N ALA A 64 -5.37 -7.20 23.57
CA ALA A 64 -4.68 -6.16 24.30
C ALA A 64 -3.18 -6.16 23.94
N ILE A 65 -2.64 -4.96 23.66
CA ILE A 65 -1.24 -4.76 23.35
C ILE A 65 -0.52 -4.30 24.63
N GLU A 66 0.57 -4.98 24.97
CA GLU A 66 1.38 -4.63 26.13
C GLU A 66 1.86 -3.18 26.08
N GLY A 67 1.67 -2.45 27.17
CA GLY A 67 2.04 -1.04 27.27
C GLY A 67 1.06 -0.05 26.64
N ALA A 68 0.08 -0.51 25.89
CA ALA A 68 -0.96 0.37 25.35
C ALA A 68 -1.94 0.80 26.44
N VAL A 69 -2.28 2.08 26.45
CA VAL A 69 -3.28 2.67 27.36
C VAL A 69 -4.57 3.06 26.67
N LYS A 70 -4.52 3.19 25.35
CA LYS A 70 -5.69 3.47 24.49
C LYS A 70 -5.44 2.99 23.07
N TYR A 71 -6.52 2.95 22.30
CA TYR A 71 -6.52 2.58 20.88
C TYR A 71 -7.23 3.65 20.07
N GLN A 72 -6.70 3.94 18.90
CA GLN A 72 -7.33 4.81 17.90
C GLN A 72 -7.95 3.93 16.82
N LEU A 73 -9.28 3.98 16.69
CA LEU A 73 -9.98 3.36 15.58
C LEU A 73 -9.96 4.31 14.37
N LEU A 74 -9.44 3.82 13.26
CA LEU A 74 -9.54 4.50 11.97
C LEU A 74 -10.70 3.91 11.18
N LYS A 75 -11.43 4.79 10.49
CA LYS A 75 -12.42 4.44 9.47
C LYS A 75 -12.07 5.19 8.19
N ASP A 76 -11.92 4.47 7.08
CA ASP A 76 -11.57 5.01 5.78
C ASP A 76 -10.32 5.93 5.84
N GLY A 77 -9.30 5.48 6.59
CA GLY A 77 -8.01 6.15 6.78
C GLY A 77 -8.02 7.35 7.74
N LYS A 78 -9.13 7.67 8.39
CA LYS A 78 -9.25 8.78 9.35
C LYS A 78 -9.56 8.28 10.75
N ILE A 79 -9.01 8.93 11.78
CA ILE A 79 -9.35 8.60 13.17
C ILE A 79 -10.83 8.92 13.38
N ALA A 80 -11.61 7.86 13.65
CA ALA A 80 -13.04 7.96 13.93
C ALA A 80 -13.31 8.14 15.42
N THR A 81 -12.55 7.44 16.30
CA THR A 81 -12.69 7.51 17.75
C THR A 81 -11.46 6.96 18.46
N GLU A 82 -11.36 7.23 19.77
CA GLU A 82 -10.40 6.62 20.69
C GLU A 82 -11.13 5.81 21.76
N VAL A 83 -10.61 4.66 22.11
CA VAL A 83 -11.18 3.77 23.13
C VAL A 83 -10.06 3.18 24.00
N SER A 84 -10.40 2.82 25.24
CA SER A 84 -9.51 2.05 26.15
C SER A 84 -9.82 0.55 26.15
N SER A 85 -10.97 0.17 25.62
CA SER A 85 -11.35 -1.24 25.45
C SER A 85 -10.67 -1.85 24.22
N CYS A 86 -10.64 -3.18 24.15
CA CYS A 86 -10.16 -3.94 23.01
C CYS A 86 -11.28 -4.37 22.07
N GLU A 87 -12.44 -3.76 22.19
CA GLU A 87 -13.58 -3.97 21.30
C GLU A 87 -14.44 -2.72 21.18
N ILE A 88 -15.13 -2.60 20.04
CA ILE A 88 -16.11 -1.55 19.77
C ILE A 88 -17.10 -2.02 18.70
N GLU A 89 -18.36 -1.61 18.78
CA GLU A 89 -19.33 -1.78 17.68
C GLU A 89 -18.81 -1.06 16.43
N ALA A 90 -18.86 -1.73 15.27
CA ALA A 90 -18.46 -1.10 14.02
C ALA A 90 -19.40 0.06 13.66
N PRO A 91 -18.91 1.31 13.57
CA PRO A 91 -19.78 2.47 13.29
C PRO A 91 -20.20 2.52 11.80
N GLY A 92 -20.93 1.49 11.36
CA GLY A 92 -21.44 1.32 9.99
C GLY A 92 -20.47 0.65 9.05
N TYR A 93 -20.71 0.76 7.74
CA TYR A 93 -19.84 0.20 6.72
C TYR A 93 -18.63 1.08 6.46
N GLY A 94 -17.49 0.46 6.12
CA GLY A 94 -16.23 1.14 5.84
C GLY A 94 -15.02 0.20 5.94
N GLU A 95 -13.84 0.76 5.72
CA GLU A 95 -12.57 0.10 5.98
C GLU A 95 -12.06 0.54 7.36
N TYR A 96 -11.69 -0.40 8.19
CA TYR A 96 -11.27 -0.18 9.58
C TYR A 96 -9.83 -0.61 9.81
N GLN A 97 -9.12 0.18 10.62
CA GLN A 97 -7.81 -0.14 11.17
C GLN A 97 -7.77 0.32 12.63
N VAL A 98 -6.88 -0.25 13.42
CA VAL A 98 -6.67 0.13 14.81
C VAL A 98 -5.18 0.38 15.08
N ILE A 99 -4.88 1.42 15.86
CA ILE A 99 -3.54 1.82 16.30
C ILE A 99 -3.51 1.73 17.82
N ALA A 100 -2.51 1.06 18.39
CA ALA A 100 -2.24 1.08 19.82
C ALA A 100 -1.43 2.33 20.20
N VAL A 101 -1.74 2.93 21.34
CA VAL A 101 -1.05 4.13 21.84
C VAL A 101 -0.63 3.90 23.29
N ASP A 102 0.64 4.09 23.60
CA ASP A 102 1.18 3.95 24.96
C ASP A 102 0.96 5.19 25.85
N ALA A 103 1.37 5.11 27.11
CA ALA A 103 1.25 6.20 28.07
C ALA A 103 2.06 7.46 27.70
N LYS A 104 3.07 7.35 26.85
CA LYS A 104 3.89 8.46 26.34
C LYS A 104 3.33 9.05 25.04
N GLY A 105 2.25 8.49 24.51
CA GLY A 105 1.65 8.88 23.24
C GLY A 105 2.35 8.27 22.01
N VAL A 106 3.26 7.31 22.20
CA VAL A 106 3.89 6.60 21.07
C VAL A 106 2.87 5.66 20.46
N ARG A 107 2.78 5.68 19.14
CA ARG A 107 1.79 4.95 18.35
C ARG A 107 2.43 3.74 17.68
N SER A 108 1.70 2.63 17.64
CA SER A 108 2.04 1.49 16.78
C SER A 108 1.82 1.83 15.30
N PHE A 109 2.23 0.94 14.41
CA PHE A 109 1.64 0.91 13.07
C PHE A 109 0.14 0.59 13.17
N ALA A 110 -0.62 0.99 12.15
CA ALA A 110 -2.01 0.59 12.03
C ALA A 110 -2.10 -0.91 11.69
N SER A 111 -3.16 -1.56 12.21
CA SER A 111 -3.48 -2.95 11.82
C SER A 111 -3.65 -3.10 10.31
N GLU A 112 -3.61 -4.32 9.80
CA GLU A 112 -4.09 -4.58 8.44
C GLU A 112 -5.52 -4.05 8.27
N PRO A 113 -5.86 -3.47 7.09
CA PRO A 113 -7.20 -2.97 6.83
C PRO A 113 -8.23 -4.10 6.85
N LEU A 114 -9.29 -3.91 7.62
CA LEU A 114 -10.45 -4.78 7.67
C LEU A 114 -11.65 -4.10 7.04
N ARG A 115 -12.28 -4.74 6.06
CA ARG A 115 -13.45 -4.20 5.38
C ARG A 115 -14.74 -4.78 5.94
N HIS A 116 -15.61 -3.88 6.37
CA HIS A 116 -16.96 -4.17 6.82
C HIS A 116 -17.97 -3.56 5.84
N TYR A 117 -18.53 -4.40 4.98
CA TYR A 117 -19.59 -4.04 4.04
C TYR A 117 -20.67 -5.12 4.07
N ALA A 118 -21.86 -4.79 3.54
CA ALA A 118 -22.91 -5.80 3.38
C ALA A 118 -22.38 -6.94 2.50
N GLU A 119 -22.64 -8.20 2.88
CA GLU A 119 -22.22 -9.38 2.11
C GLU A 119 -22.72 -9.31 0.64
N THR A 120 -23.93 -8.78 0.45
CA THR A 120 -24.53 -8.57 -0.88
C THR A 120 -23.77 -7.56 -1.74
N SER A 121 -22.91 -6.74 -1.14
CA SER A 121 -22.05 -5.78 -1.83
C SER A 121 -20.71 -6.38 -2.27
N ILE A 122 -20.41 -7.61 -1.85
CA ILE A 122 -19.12 -8.27 -2.07
C ILE A 122 -19.29 -9.43 -3.04
N GLN A 123 -18.54 -9.41 -4.12
CA GLN A 123 -18.40 -10.53 -5.04
C GLN A 123 -16.97 -11.07 -4.95
N SER A 124 -16.82 -12.36 -4.70
CA SER A 124 -15.53 -13.07 -4.74
C SER A 124 -15.49 -14.02 -5.92
N VAL A 125 -14.35 -14.04 -6.62
CA VAL A 125 -14.10 -14.95 -7.73
C VAL A 125 -12.78 -15.69 -7.49
N ALA A 126 -12.85 -17.03 -7.45
CA ALA A 126 -11.65 -17.84 -7.32
C ALA A 126 -10.74 -17.68 -8.55
N VAL A 127 -9.43 -17.59 -8.31
CA VAL A 127 -8.42 -17.38 -9.35
C VAL A 127 -7.40 -18.50 -9.33
N ASP A 128 -6.74 -18.74 -8.21
CA ASP A 128 -5.72 -19.77 -7.99
C ASP A 128 -4.60 -19.73 -9.05
N LYS A 129 -3.87 -18.62 -9.10
CA LYS A 129 -2.81 -18.36 -10.08
C LYS A 129 -1.52 -17.86 -9.43
N TRP A 130 -0.40 -18.39 -9.93
CA TRP A 130 0.93 -17.86 -9.63
C TRP A 130 1.24 -16.68 -10.56
N LEU A 131 1.77 -15.61 -9.98
CA LEU A 131 2.37 -14.49 -10.69
C LEU A 131 3.87 -14.72 -10.81
N ASP A 132 4.45 -14.36 -11.94
CA ASP A 132 5.87 -14.40 -12.24
C ASP A 132 6.28 -13.24 -13.15
N LYS A 133 7.47 -13.27 -13.76
CA LYS A 133 7.94 -12.21 -14.68
C LYS A 133 7.54 -12.44 -16.15
N THR A 134 6.56 -13.29 -16.42
CA THR A 134 6.06 -13.51 -17.78
C THR A 134 5.22 -12.32 -18.24
N MET A 135 5.59 -11.74 -19.37
CA MET A 135 4.89 -10.59 -19.96
C MET A 135 3.45 -10.92 -20.38
N GLY A 136 2.57 -9.95 -20.21
CA GLY A 136 1.17 -10.03 -20.61
C GLY A 136 0.19 -10.31 -19.46
N ASP A 137 -1.00 -10.78 -19.82
CA ASP A 137 -2.08 -11.08 -18.87
C ASP A 137 -1.77 -12.38 -18.11
N GLN A 138 -1.54 -12.28 -16.81
CA GLN A 138 -1.28 -13.45 -15.94
C GLN A 138 -2.55 -13.94 -15.23
N VAL A 139 -3.46 -13.02 -14.94
CA VAL A 139 -4.80 -13.30 -14.45
C VAL A 139 -5.80 -12.59 -15.34
N LYS A 140 -6.87 -13.28 -15.70
CA LYS A 140 -7.99 -12.70 -16.46
C LYS A 140 -9.29 -13.29 -15.93
N VAL A 141 -10.15 -12.42 -15.41
CA VAL A 141 -11.41 -12.78 -14.76
C VAL A 141 -12.55 -11.99 -15.40
N LYS A 142 -13.66 -12.66 -15.67
CA LYS A 142 -14.90 -12.02 -16.10
C LYS A 142 -15.84 -11.90 -14.89
N VAL A 143 -16.31 -10.69 -14.63
CA VAL A 143 -17.25 -10.40 -13.55
C VAL A 143 -18.51 -9.77 -14.13
N ASN A 144 -19.65 -9.93 -13.44
CA ASN A 144 -20.89 -9.26 -13.80
C ASN A 144 -21.31 -8.34 -12.65
N VAL A 145 -21.31 -7.03 -12.86
CA VAL A 145 -21.71 -6.08 -11.82
C VAL A 145 -23.20 -5.79 -11.88
N PRO A 146 -23.91 -5.87 -10.76
CA PRO A 146 -25.37 -5.76 -10.72
C PRO A 146 -25.87 -4.32 -10.86
N ALA A 147 -25.05 -3.34 -10.55
CA ALA A 147 -25.42 -1.92 -10.56
C ALA A 147 -24.26 -1.05 -11.05
N THR A 148 -24.58 0.09 -11.66
CA THR A 148 -23.61 1.13 -11.98
C THR A 148 -23.21 1.86 -10.70
N GLY A 149 -21.89 2.00 -10.44
CA GLY A 149 -21.39 2.65 -9.24
C GLY A 149 -19.90 2.55 -9.05
N TRP A 150 -19.43 2.96 -7.88
CA TRP A 150 -18.05 2.81 -7.47
C TRP A 150 -17.81 1.43 -6.89
N TYR A 151 -16.74 0.79 -7.32
CA TYR A 151 -16.28 -0.50 -6.83
C TYR A 151 -14.84 -0.42 -6.37
N VAL A 152 -14.50 -1.29 -5.43
CA VAL A 152 -13.11 -1.53 -5.02
C VAL A 152 -12.72 -2.93 -5.46
N ILE A 153 -11.58 -3.03 -6.12
CA ILE A 153 -10.95 -4.28 -6.56
C ILE A 153 -9.72 -4.53 -5.71
N ASP A 154 -9.61 -5.70 -5.12
CA ASP A 154 -8.41 -6.21 -4.47
C ASP A 154 -8.31 -7.73 -4.61
N TRP A 155 -7.15 -8.27 -4.25
CA TRP A 155 -6.79 -9.67 -4.47
C TRP A 155 -6.35 -10.32 -3.18
N GLU A 156 -6.92 -11.47 -2.85
CA GLU A 156 -6.41 -12.34 -1.81
C GLU A 156 -5.16 -13.05 -2.34
N TYR A 157 -4.03 -12.89 -1.64
CA TYR A 157 -2.75 -13.41 -2.11
C TYR A 157 -1.86 -13.87 -0.97
N ALA A 158 -0.89 -14.72 -1.29
CA ALA A 158 0.25 -15.04 -0.46
C ALA A 158 1.55 -14.72 -1.20
N ASN A 159 2.57 -14.27 -0.46
CA ASN A 159 3.91 -14.05 -0.96
C ASN A 159 4.93 -14.50 0.11
N GLY A 160 5.39 -15.74 0.00
CA GLY A 160 6.33 -16.40 0.91
C GLY A 160 7.81 -16.13 0.59
N ASN A 161 8.15 -15.05 -0.13
CA ASN A 161 9.52 -14.77 -0.54
C ASN A 161 10.38 -14.09 0.54
N GLY A 162 9.97 -14.09 1.79
CA GLY A 162 10.72 -13.54 2.91
C GLY A 162 9.93 -12.55 3.77
N GLU A 163 10.62 -11.95 4.70
CA GLU A 163 10.09 -10.89 5.55
C GLU A 163 10.10 -9.55 4.82
N VAL A 164 9.15 -8.67 5.16
CA VAL A 164 8.97 -7.35 4.50
C VAL A 164 10.22 -6.47 4.62
N GLU A 165 10.92 -6.55 5.75
CA GLU A 165 12.06 -5.67 6.10
C GLU A 165 13.40 -6.13 5.53
N GLN A 166 13.49 -7.28 4.87
CA GLN A 166 14.75 -7.84 4.38
C GLN A 166 15.09 -7.32 2.98
N ARG A 167 14.62 -8.02 1.96
CA ARG A 167 14.79 -7.66 0.55
C ARG A 167 13.46 -7.35 -0.08
N ASN A 168 13.44 -6.50 -1.10
CA ASN A 168 12.23 -6.24 -1.84
C ASN A 168 11.92 -7.40 -2.81
N HIS A 169 11.16 -8.39 -2.33
CA HIS A 169 10.62 -9.50 -3.12
C HIS A 169 9.12 -9.33 -3.38
N CYS A 170 8.65 -8.10 -3.36
CA CYS A 170 7.28 -7.73 -3.67
C CYS A 170 6.96 -8.10 -5.13
N ALA A 171 5.79 -8.64 -5.40
CA ALA A 171 5.26 -8.71 -6.76
C ALA A 171 4.41 -7.47 -7.05
N ASN A 172 4.43 -7.00 -8.30
CA ASN A 172 3.61 -5.89 -8.73
C ASN A 172 3.01 -6.14 -10.12
N ARG A 173 1.75 -5.75 -10.32
CA ARG A 173 1.03 -5.90 -11.60
C ARG A 173 0.21 -4.66 -11.88
N LEU A 174 0.05 -4.34 -13.15
CA LEU A 174 -0.95 -3.36 -13.55
C LEU A 174 -2.32 -4.02 -13.61
N LEU A 175 -3.31 -3.37 -13.00
CA LEU A 175 -4.70 -3.76 -13.06
C LEU A 175 -5.36 -3.16 -14.29
N TYR A 176 -5.97 -4.01 -15.08
CA TYR A 176 -6.75 -3.62 -16.25
C TYR A 176 -8.23 -3.96 -16.06
N VAL A 177 -9.08 -3.02 -16.42
CA VAL A 177 -10.53 -3.22 -16.51
C VAL A 177 -10.95 -2.90 -17.94
N ASP A 178 -11.56 -3.85 -18.64
CA ASP A 178 -11.98 -3.75 -20.04
C ASP A 178 -10.86 -3.24 -20.96
N GLY A 179 -9.63 -3.73 -20.72
CA GLY A 179 -8.44 -3.35 -21.49
C GLY A 179 -7.81 -2.01 -21.11
N LYS A 180 -8.41 -1.25 -20.17
CA LYS A 180 -7.86 0.02 -19.69
C LYS A 180 -7.09 -0.17 -18.38
N ASN A 181 -5.87 0.35 -18.31
CA ASN A 181 -5.09 0.40 -17.07
C ASN A 181 -5.78 1.34 -16.06
N VAL A 182 -6.06 0.83 -14.85
CA VAL A 182 -6.73 1.57 -13.77
C VAL A 182 -5.85 1.75 -12.53
N GLY A 183 -4.63 1.23 -12.53
CA GLY A 183 -3.65 1.42 -11.47
C GLY A 183 -2.83 0.16 -11.19
N PRO A 184 -1.84 0.25 -10.30
CA PRO A 184 -1.04 -0.90 -9.88
C PRO A 184 -1.70 -1.67 -8.75
N ASN A 185 -1.52 -2.99 -8.75
CA ASN A 185 -1.66 -3.85 -7.57
C ASN A 185 -0.29 -4.33 -7.11
N VAL A 186 -0.07 -4.29 -5.81
CA VAL A 186 1.17 -4.65 -5.14
C VAL A 186 0.92 -5.82 -4.18
N PHE A 187 1.84 -6.77 -4.17
CA PHE A 187 1.75 -8.01 -3.40
C PHE A 187 3.02 -8.17 -2.55
N PRO A 188 3.16 -7.40 -1.44
CA PRO A 188 4.30 -7.48 -0.53
C PRO A 188 4.50 -8.88 0.03
N GLN A 189 5.71 -9.15 0.52
CA GLN A 189 6.02 -10.38 1.24
C GLN A 189 5.17 -10.48 2.51
N ARG A 190 4.86 -11.74 2.90
CA ARG A 190 4.03 -12.04 4.07
C ARG A 190 4.65 -13.12 4.96
N GLY A 191 5.94 -13.33 4.89
CA GLY A 191 6.70 -14.28 5.67
C GLY A 191 7.61 -15.16 4.83
N LEU A 192 8.67 -15.69 5.42
CA LEU A 192 9.61 -16.59 4.77
C LEU A 192 9.00 -17.98 4.59
N ASP A 193 8.95 -18.45 3.35
CA ASP A 193 8.36 -19.74 2.95
C ASP A 193 6.88 -19.93 3.35
N ASP A 194 6.22 -18.85 3.79
CA ASP A 194 4.82 -18.90 4.23
C ASP A 194 3.85 -18.59 3.08
N TRP A 195 3.67 -19.57 2.21
CA TRP A 195 2.73 -19.53 1.07
C TRP A 195 1.27 -19.79 1.47
N LYS A 196 0.98 -19.87 2.79
CA LYS A 196 -0.36 -20.01 3.34
C LYS A 196 -0.84 -18.79 4.12
N ASN A 197 0.04 -17.83 4.33
CA ASN A 197 -0.29 -16.53 4.95
C ASN A 197 -0.97 -15.61 3.94
N TYR A 198 -2.27 -15.81 3.76
CA TYR A 198 -3.05 -15.01 2.82
C TYR A 198 -3.44 -13.67 3.44
N GLY A 199 -3.39 -12.62 2.63
CA GLY A 199 -3.87 -11.28 2.94
C GLY A 199 -4.36 -10.58 1.67
N TRP A 200 -4.66 -9.29 1.77
CA TRP A 200 -5.23 -8.53 0.67
C TRP A 200 -4.21 -7.56 0.06
N SER A 201 -4.22 -7.45 -1.27
CA SER A 201 -3.44 -6.41 -1.98
C SER A 201 -3.96 -5.01 -1.66
N ASN A 202 -3.23 -3.98 -2.10
CA ASN A 202 -3.78 -2.64 -2.09
C ASN A 202 -5.10 -2.61 -2.89
N PRO A 203 -6.11 -1.84 -2.39
CA PRO A 203 -7.37 -1.63 -3.10
C PRO A 203 -7.20 -0.67 -4.28
N VAL A 204 -7.93 -0.94 -5.36
CA VAL A 204 -8.06 0.01 -6.49
C VAL A 204 -9.53 0.36 -6.67
N LYS A 205 -9.85 1.64 -6.56
CA LYS A 205 -11.21 2.16 -6.72
C LYS A 205 -11.49 2.45 -8.19
N VAL A 206 -12.58 1.91 -8.72
CA VAL A 206 -12.99 2.05 -10.13
C VAL A 206 -14.47 2.33 -10.23
N PHE A 207 -14.88 3.08 -11.25
CA PHE A 207 -16.28 3.26 -11.57
C PHE A 207 -16.69 2.27 -12.67
N LEU A 208 -17.67 1.40 -12.38
CA LEU A 208 -18.16 0.38 -13.31
C LEU A 208 -19.61 0.62 -13.65
N LYS A 209 -19.96 0.41 -14.91
CA LYS A 209 -21.37 0.37 -15.35
C LYS A 209 -21.95 -1.01 -15.06
N LYS A 210 -23.25 -1.10 -14.83
CA LYS A 210 -23.95 -2.39 -14.75
C LYS A 210 -23.63 -3.24 -15.97
N GLY A 211 -23.28 -4.51 -15.77
CA GLY A 211 -23.00 -5.45 -16.85
C GLY A 211 -21.71 -6.23 -16.64
N SER A 212 -21.23 -6.83 -17.73
CA SER A 212 -20.06 -7.70 -17.72
C SER A 212 -18.78 -6.90 -17.94
N HIS A 213 -17.77 -7.15 -17.10
CA HIS A 213 -16.45 -6.53 -17.18
C HIS A 213 -15.35 -7.60 -17.18
N GLN A 214 -14.25 -7.32 -17.87
CA GLN A 214 -13.05 -8.13 -17.82
C GLN A 214 -12.02 -7.45 -16.94
N ILE A 215 -11.59 -8.14 -15.88
CA ILE A 215 -10.54 -7.68 -14.94
C ILE A 215 -9.29 -8.53 -15.19
N ALA A 216 -8.13 -7.89 -15.33
CA ALA A 216 -6.88 -8.59 -15.56
C ALA A 216 -5.73 -8.00 -14.74
N LEU A 217 -4.84 -8.88 -14.26
CA LEU A 217 -3.50 -8.51 -13.77
C LEU A 217 -2.50 -8.76 -14.87
N ARG A 218 -1.74 -7.73 -15.22
CA ARG A 218 -0.79 -7.78 -16.32
C ARG A 218 0.61 -7.40 -15.88
N TYR A 219 1.60 -8.19 -16.32
CA TYR A 219 3.00 -7.81 -16.23
C TYR A 219 3.44 -7.15 -17.53
N THR A 220 4.04 -5.97 -17.42
CA THR A 220 4.46 -5.12 -18.56
C THR A 220 5.84 -4.55 -18.28
N GLU A 221 6.44 -3.87 -19.24
CA GLU A 221 7.70 -3.14 -19.05
C GLU A 221 7.65 -2.16 -17.88
N ALA A 222 6.50 -1.55 -17.62
CA ALA A 222 6.30 -0.64 -16.48
C ALA A 222 6.41 -1.33 -15.10
N ASN A 223 6.33 -2.66 -15.05
CA ASN A 223 6.50 -3.44 -13.81
C ASN A 223 7.96 -3.82 -13.54
N ILE A 224 8.84 -3.70 -14.54
CA ILE A 224 10.26 -4.07 -14.40
C ILE A 224 10.91 -3.12 -13.41
N ASN A 225 11.43 -3.69 -12.33
CA ASN A 225 12.14 -2.94 -11.30
C ASN A 225 13.42 -3.70 -10.93
N ILE A 226 14.56 -3.05 -11.09
CA ILE A 226 15.89 -3.60 -10.79
C ILE A 226 16.06 -3.97 -9.31
N ASN A 227 15.24 -3.40 -8.42
CA ASN A 227 15.27 -3.68 -6.98
C ASN A 227 14.33 -4.83 -6.58
N ILE A 228 13.63 -5.46 -7.53
CA ILE A 228 12.74 -6.60 -7.28
C ILE A 228 13.34 -7.86 -7.91
N ASP A 229 13.92 -8.72 -7.06
CA ASP A 229 14.62 -9.93 -7.53
C ASP A 229 13.63 -11.00 -7.99
N LEU A 230 12.57 -11.27 -7.24
CA LEU A 230 11.70 -12.43 -7.44
C LEU A 230 10.35 -12.11 -8.08
N ASP A 231 9.69 -11.04 -7.81
CA ASP A 231 8.40 -10.63 -8.40
C ASP A 231 7.37 -11.78 -8.54
N LYS A 232 7.24 -12.59 -7.46
CA LYS A 232 6.40 -13.79 -7.43
C LYS A 232 5.37 -13.70 -6.31
N ALA A 233 4.12 -14.05 -6.58
CA ALA A 233 3.05 -14.18 -5.59
C ALA A 233 2.05 -15.24 -6.04
N HIS A 234 1.29 -15.79 -5.10
CA HIS A 234 0.16 -16.67 -5.36
C HIS A 234 -1.14 -15.90 -5.14
N VAL A 235 -1.91 -15.69 -6.17
CA VAL A 235 -3.22 -15.01 -6.11
C VAL A 235 -4.30 -16.08 -6.01
N LYS A 236 -5.05 -16.04 -4.91
CA LYS A 236 -6.09 -17.02 -4.60
C LYS A 236 -7.46 -16.59 -5.13
N SER A 237 -7.83 -15.34 -4.95
CA SER A 237 -9.13 -14.83 -5.34
C SER A 237 -9.11 -13.34 -5.66
N LEU A 238 -10.07 -12.92 -6.48
CA LEU A 238 -10.48 -11.53 -6.68
C LEU A 238 -11.61 -11.20 -5.73
N ARG A 239 -11.57 -10.04 -5.07
CA ARG A 239 -12.72 -9.45 -4.39
C ARG A 239 -13.12 -8.14 -5.09
N LEU A 240 -14.41 -8.03 -5.38
CA LEU A 240 -15.04 -6.84 -5.93
C LEU A 240 -16.09 -6.36 -4.93
N THR A 241 -15.91 -5.16 -4.37
CA THR A 241 -16.80 -4.58 -3.36
C THR A 241 -17.52 -3.38 -3.94
N CYS A 242 -18.84 -3.40 -4.00
CA CYS A 242 -19.66 -2.23 -4.35
C CYS A 242 -19.66 -1.26 -3.16
N LEU A 243 -19.27 -0.02 -3.42
CA LEU A 243 -19.34 1.04 -2.39
C LEU A 243 -20.75 1.62 -2.32
N PRO A 244 -21.19 2.06 -1.13
CA PRO A 244 -22.48 2.71 -0.94
C PRO A 244 -22.61 4.01 -1.74
#